data_a87205d1707d52ecc32dc6fee359fc64
#
_entry.id   a87205d1707d52ecc32dc6fee359fc64
#
_cell.length_a   1.000
_cell.length_b   1.000
_cell.length_c   1.000
_cell.angle_alpha   90.00
_cell.angle_beta   90.00
_cell.angle_gamma   90.00
#
_symmetry.space_group_name_H-M   'P 1'
#
loop_
_entity.id
_entity.type
_entity.pdbx_description
1 polymer ?
#
loop_
_entity_poly.entity_id
_entity_poly.type
_entity_poly.pdbx_seq_one_letter_code
_entity_poly.pdbx_strand_id
1 'polypeptide(L)'
;LAIRSLMRAVTFLNQRCGLCKIDQMGYKLMVLPIAYLMQDETVLKDAKKLDRMEYWYWVSLFSGRYITNQNHRCAEDVAWLYQFAGRLEDYNPFARDAQDVLQQNKYSNLETLLQPEGVNKAISNGICAYVLSQKPHDFYQGKSGNLSAERVANDEKVSIQFNGTTSSIPLKLELHHIIPLGTSKTMKNVTSDLRKDKQNLLNSPLNLTYISSLANKF
;
A
#
# COMPACT_ATOMS: atom_id res chain seq x y z
N LEU A 1 -13.90 -22.04 -8.49
CA LEU A 1 -13.52 -21.73 -7.12
C LEU A 1 -12.32 -20.76 -7.09
N ALA A 2 -11.15 -21.13 -7.66
CA ALA A 2 -9.92 -20.35 -7.59
C ALA A 2 -10.05 -18.90 -8.11
N ILE A 3 -10.67 -18.68 -9.26
CA ILE A 3 -10.86 -17.34 -9.82
C ILE A 3 -11.65 -16.45 -8.86
N ARG A 4 -12.76 -16.96 -8.28
CA ARG A 4 -13.57 -16.20 -7.32
C ARG A 4 -12.76 -15.83 -6.08
N SER A 5 -11.95 -16.74 -5.56
CA SER A 5 -11.11 -16.51 -4.37
C SER A 5 -10.03 -15.47 -4.63
N LEU A 6 -9.42 -15.52 -5.81
CA LEU A 6 -8.46 -14.50 -6.24
C LEU A 6 -9.10 -13.12 -6.41
N MET A 7 -10.30 -13.05 -7.02
CA MET A 7 -11.04 -11.79 -7.12
C MET A 7 -11.36 -11.20 -5.75
N ARG A 8 -11.81 -12.03 -4.80
CA ARG A 8 -12.06 -11.61 -3.41
C ARG A 8 -10.80 -11.13 -2.71
N ALA A 9 -9.67 -11.81 -2.93
CA ALA A 9 -8.38 -11.38 -2.38
C ALA A 9 -7.95 -10.02 -2.95
N VAL A 10 -8.12 -9.81 -4.24
CA VAL A 10 -7.85 -8.51 -4.88
C VAL A 10 -8.77 -7.42 -4.33
N THR A 11 -10.07 -7.71 -4.16
CA THR A 11 -11.02 -6.78 -3.55
C THR A 11 -10.60 -6.42 -2.12
N PHE A 12 -10.22 -7.40 -1.30
CA PHE A 12 -9.70 -7.16 0.04
C PHE A 12 -8.47 -6.24 0.04
N LEU A 13 -7.48 -6.55 -0.80
CA LEU A 13 -6.26 -5.75 -0.93
C LEU A 13 -6.55 -4.32 -1.39
N ASN A 14 -7.52 -4.16 -2.27
CA ASN A 14 -7.95 -2.86 -2.75
C ASN A 14 -8.65 -2.06 -1.65
N GLN A 15 -9.66 -2.64 -1.00
CA GLN A 15 -10.50 -1.91 -0.03
C GLN A 15 -9.80 -1.65 1.30
N ARG A 16 -8.98 -2.61 1.79
CA ARG A 16 -8.36 -2.53 3.10
C ARG A 16 -6.88 -2.16 3.06
N CYS A 17 -6.16 -2.58 2.02
CA CYS A 17 -4.72 -2.37 1.94
C CYS A 17 -4.32 -1.27 0.94
N GLY A 18 -5.28 -0.55 0.37
CA GLY A 18 -5.00 0.61 -0.48
C GLY A 18 -4.28 0.29 -1.80
N LEU A 19 -4.35 -0.95 -2.30
CA LEU A 19 -3.73 -1.36 -3.55
C LEU A 19 -4.67 -1.11 -4.73
N CYS A 20 -4.36 -0.14 -5.60
CA CYS A 20 -5.15 0.10 -6.81
C CYS A 20 -4.99 -1.02 -7.85
N LYS A 21 -3.81 -1.62 -7.91
CA LYS A 21 -3.46 -2.70 -8.84
C LYS A 21 -2.56 -3.71 -8.16
N ILE A 22 -2.70 -4.98 -8.55
CA ILE A 22 -1.86 -6.07 -8.01
C ILE A 22 -0.37 -5.87 -8.30
N ASP A 23 -0.02 -5.15 -9.37
CA ASP A 23 1.37 -4.84 -9.70
C ASP A 23 2.05 -3.87 -8.73
N GLN A 24 1.29 -3.17 -7.90
CA GLN A 24 1.80 -2.33 -6.81
C GLN A 24 2.20 -3.17 -5.60
N MET A 25 1.76 -4.42 -5.52
CA MET A 25 2.10 -5.34 -4.45
C MET A 25 3.58 -5.70 -4.52
N GLY A 26 4.29 -5.45 -3.44
CA GLY A 26 5.74 -5.68 -3.38
C GLY A 26 6.12 -7.16 -3.54
N TYR A 27 5.32 -8.03 -2.93
CA TYR A 27 5.51 -9.49 -2.97
C TYR A 27 4.22 -10.16 -3.45
N LYS A 28 4.16 -10.46 -4.75
CA LYS A 28 2.92 -10.94 -5.40
C LYS A 28 2.40 -12.26 -4.83
N LEU A 29 3.28 -13.12 -4.31
CA LEU A 29 2.86 -14.40 -3.71
C LEU A 29 2.01 -14.22 -2.45
N MET A 30 2.05 -13.07 -1.78
CA MET A 30 1.19 -12.80 -0.63
C MET A 30 -0.31 -12.80 -0.97
N VAL A 31 -0.68 -12.72 -2.25
CA VAL A 31 -2.08 -12.87 -2.65
C VAL A 31 -2.62 -14.28 -2.39
N LEU A 32 -1.76 -15.31 -2.41
CA LEU A 32 -2.19 -16.71 -2.31
C LEU A 32 -2.72 -17.09 -0.92
N PRO A 33 -2.06 -16.76 0.20
CA PRO A 33 -2.64 -16.98 1.54
C PRO A 33 -3.98 -16.29 1.72
N ILE A 34 -4.13 -15.06 1.23
CA ILE A 34 -5.40 -14.33 1.27
C ILE A 34 -6.46 -15.05 0.43
N ALA A 35 -6.13 -15.42 -0.81
CA ALA A 35 -7.06 -16.11 -1.70
C ALA A 35 -7.49 -17.48 -1.15
N TYR A 36 -6.57 -18.18 -0.47
CA TYR A 36 -6.90 -19.44 0.19
C TYR A 36 -7.97 -19.25 1.26
N LEU A 37 -7.83 -18.25 2.12
CA LEU A 37 -8.85 -17.93 3.12
C LEU A 37 -10.18 -17.50 2.49
N MET A 38 -10.12 -16.73 1.41
CA MET A 38 -11.29 -16.21 0.70
C MET A 38 -12.10 -17.27 -0.07
N GLN A 39 -11.68 -18.55 -0.01
CA GLN A 39 -12.52 -19.66 -0.47
C GLN A 39 -13.78 -19.79 0.41
N ASP A 40 -13.66 -19.49 1.69
CA ASP A 40 -14.77 -19.45 2.63
C ASP A 40 -15.49 -18.09 2.52
N GLU A 41 -16.76 -18.12 2.10
CA GLU A 41 -17.57 -16.90 1.95
C GLU A 41 -17.85 -16.20 3.28
N THR A 42 -17.77 -16.92 4.39
CA THR A 42 -17.99 -16.34 5.72
C THR A 42 -16.89 -15.37 6.12
N VAL A 43 -15.68 -15.50 5.58
CA VAL A 43 -14.55 -14.63 5.87
C VAL A 43 -14.86 -13.16 5.53
N LEU A 44 -15.51 -12.91 4.39
CA LEU A 44 -15.87 -11.55 3.97
C LEU A 44 -16.91 -10.87 4.88
N LYS A 45 -17.63 -11.64 5.66
CA LYS A 45 -18.71 -11.18 6.56
C LYS A 45 -18.22 -11.01 8.01
N ASP A 46 -17.00 -11.41 8.30
CA ASP A 46 -16.43 -11.39 9.64
C ASP A 46 -15.32 -10.37 9.74
N ALA A 47 -15.61 -9.26 10.41
CA ALA A 47 -14.66 -8.16 10.58
C ALA A 47 -13.37 -8.62 11.29
N LYS A 48 -13.45 -9.50 12.30
CA LYS A 48 -12.29 -9.99 13.04
C LYS A 48 -11.35 -10.79 12.14
N LYS A 49 -11.91 -11.62 11.23
CA LYS A 49 -11.13 -12.36 10.24
C LYS A 49 -10.42 -11.42 9.28
N LEU A 50 -11.12 -10.40 8.79
CA LEU A 50 -10.56 -9.38 7.90
C LEU A 50 -9.47 -8.57 8.60
N ASP A 51 -9.68 -8.16 9.86
CA ASP A 51 -8.69 -7.40 10.63
C ASP A 51 -7.41 -8.21 10.86
N ARG A 52 -7.53 -9.51 11.18
CA ARG A 52 -6.37 -10.40 11.33
C ARG A 52 -5.63 -10.63 10.01
N MET A 53 -6.34 -10.72 8.90
CA MET A 53 -5.71 -10.81 7.57
C MET A 53 -4.97 -9.51 7.20
N GLU A 54 -5.55 -8.36 7.50
CA GLU A 54 -4.93 -7.06 7.28
C GLU A 54 -3.68 -6.90 8.13
N TYR A 55 -3.74 -7.27 9.43
CA TYR A 55 -2.58 -7.32 10.32
C TYR A 55 -1.47 -8.19 9.71
N TRP A 56 -1.79 -9.43 9.31
CA TRP A 56 -0.81 -10.33 8.68
C TRP A 56 -0.18 -9.70 7.44
N TYR A 57 -0.97 -9.05 6.60
CA TYR A 57 -0.49 -8.42 5.37
C TYR A 57 0.56 -7.34 5.67
N TRP A 58 0.24 -6.41 6.55
CA TRP A 58 1.14 -5.30 6.88
C TRP A 58 2.40 -5.78 7.60
N VAL A 59 2.27 -6.66 8.56
CA VAL A 59 3.41 -7.22 9.29
C VAL A 59 4.33 -7.99 8.34
N SER A 60 3.79 -8.86 7.48
CA SER A 60 4.59 -9.64 6.52
C SER A 60 5.28 -8.74 5.48
N LEU A 61 4.65 -7.65 5.07
CA LEU A 61 5.23 -6.70 4.13
C LEU A 61 6.38 -5.93 4.78
N PHE A 62 6.11 -5.28 5.91
CA PHE A 62 7.09 -4.39 6.56
C PHE A 62 8.22 -5.13 7.29
N SER A 63 8.02 -6.38 7.68
CA SER A 63 9.13 -7.21 8.18
C SER A 63 10.08 -7.67 7.09
N GLY A 64 9.67 -7.58 5.82
CA GLY A 64 10.45 -8.14 4.73
C GLY A 64 10.42 -9.67 4.66
N ARG A 65 9.42 -10.32 5.31
CA ARG A 65 9.29 -11.78 5.37
C ARG A 65 9.39 -12.45 3.98
N TYR A 66 8.94 -11.78 2.94
CA TYR A 66 8.92 -12.27 1.57
C TYR A 66 10.12 -11.83 0.72
N ILE A 67 11.17 -11.25 1.29
CA ILE A 67 12.38 -10.88 0.54
C ILE A 67 13.07 -12.13 -0.03
N THR A 68 13.12 -13.20 0.76
CA THR A 68 13.74 -14.48 0.38
C THR A 68 12.79 -15.64 0.61
N ASN A 69 13.02 -16.77 -0.05
CA ASN A 69 12.26 -18.02 0.15
C ASN A 69 10.73 -17.87 0.02
N GLN A 70 10.27 -17.02 -0.91
CA GLN A 70 8.86 -16.62 -1.03
C GLN A 70 7.90 -17.81 -1.10
N ASN A 71 8.24 -18.87 -1.85
CA ASN A 71 7.37 -20.06 -1.99
C ASN A 71 7.19 -20.78 -0.65
N HIS A 72 8.27 -20.97 0.10
CA HIS A 72 8.23 -21.60 1.42
C HIS A 72 7.43 -20.75 2.40
N ARG A 73 7.69 -19.43 2.45
CA ARG A 73 6.97 -18.49 3.29
C ARG A 73 5.47 -18.44 2.96
N CYS A 74 5.14 -18.51 1.68
CA CYS A 74 3.74 -18.57 1.24
C CYS A 74 3.05 -19.83 1.77
N ALA A 75 3.69 -21.00 1.69
CA ALA A 75 3.12 -22.26 2.19
C ALA A 75 2.92 -22.23 3.72
N GLU A 76 3.92 -21.75 4.45
CA GLU A 76 3.80 -21.57 5.91
C GLU A 76 2.65 -20.62 6.26
N ASP A 77 2.55 -19.50 5.55
CA ASP A 77 1.56 -18.47 5.83
C ASP A 77 0.13 -18.89 5.45
N VAL A 78 -0.05 -19.73 4.45
CA VAL A 78 -1.37 -20.35 4.16
C VAL A 78 -1.87 -21.12 5.38
N ALA A 79 -1.03 -21.98 5.96
CA ALA A 79 -1.40 -22.78 7.12
C ALA A 79 -1.64 -21.91 8.36
N TRP A 80 -0.72 -21.01 8.64
CA TRP A 80 -0.80 -20.14 9.81
C TRP A 80 -1.99 -19.19 9.75
N LEU A 81 -2.19 -18.51 8.61
CA LEU A 81 -3.25 -17.53 8.43
C LEU A 81 -4.64 -18.19 8.51
N TYR A 82 -4.76 -19.42 8.02
CA TYR A 82 -5.99 -20.20 8.12
C TYR A 82 -6.42 -20.41 9.58
N GLN A 83 -5.47 -20.69 10.47
CA GLN A 83 -5.75 -20.85 11.90
C GLN A 83 -5.97 -19.50 12.58
N PHE A 84 -5.06 -18.55 12.37
CA PHE A 84 -5.08 -17.25 13.01
C PHE A 84 -6.28 -16.37 12.62
N ALA A 85 -6.58 -16.30 11.33
CA ALA A 85 -7.66 -15.48 10.82
C ALA A 85 -8.89 -16.31 10.40
N GLY A 86 -8.71 -17.47 9.80
CA GLY A 86 -9.81 -18.29 9.34
C GLY A 86 -10.62 -18.92 10.47
N ARG A 87 -9.94 -19.54 11.44
CA ARG A 87 -10.56 -20.18 12.61
C ARG A 87 -10.65 -19.28 13.85
N LEU A 88 -9.99 -18.12 13.84
CA LEU A 88 -9.90 -17.20 14.96
C LEU A 88 -9.29 -17.88 16.21
N GLU A 89 -8.33 -18.78 16.02
CA GLU A 89 -7.62 -19.39 17.13
C GLU A 89 -6.85 -18.35 17.93
N ASP A 90 -6.68 -18.63 19.22
CA ASP A 90 -6.06 -17.69 20.16
C ASP A 90 -4.53 -17.80 20.08
N TYR A 91 -3.98 -17.34 18.96
CA TYR A 91 -2.55 -17.19 18.79
C TYR A 91 -2.07 -15.85 19.35
N ASN A 92 -0.92 -15.88 20.01
CA ASN A 92 -0.19 -14.66 20.27
C ASN A 92 0.59 -14.27 19.00
N PRO A 93 0.08 -13.32 18.18
CA PRO A 93 0.76 -12.91 16.96
C PRO A 93 2.13 -12.29 17.26
N PHE A 94 2.29 -11.64 18.41
CA PHE A 94 3.54 -11.00 18.81
C PHE A 94 4.64 -12.02 19.10
N ALA A 95 4.34 -13.23 19.58
CA ALA A 95 5.36 -14.25 19.83
C ALA A 95 6.01 -14.74 18.52
N ARG A 96 5.21 -14.96 17.47
CA ARG A 96 5.71 -15.30 16.15
C ARG A 96 6.43 -14.12 15.51
N ASP A 97 5.77 -12.97 15.48
CA ASP A 97 6.23 -11.81 14.77
C ASP A 97 7.43 -11.16 15.45
N ALA A 98 7.57 -11.30 16.78
CA ALA A 98 8.76 -10.88 17.50
C ALA A 98 10.03 -11.60 17.01
N GLN A 99 9.92 -12.87 16.63
CA GLN A 99 11.07 -13.61 16.07
C GLN A 99 11.35 -13.24 14.62
N ASP A 100 10.29 -13.10 13.80
CA ASP A 100 10.44 -12.83 12.36
C ASP A 100 10.56 -11.34 12.03
N VAL A 101 9.89 -10.47 12.80
CA VAL A 101 9.76 -9.04 12.52
C VAL A 101 10.77 -8.23 13.28
N LEU A 102 10.94 -8.48 14.59
CA LEU A 102 11.82 -7.65 15.42
C LEU A 102 13.30 -8.00 15.26
N GLN A 103 13.63 -9.25 14.96
CA GLN A 103 15.03 -9.64 14.73
C GLN A 103 15.54 -9.30 13.32
N GLN A 104 14.64 -9.24 12.32
CA GLN A 104 15.00 -8.87 10.95
C GLN A 104 14.70 -7.41 10.63
N ASN A 105 14.43 -6.60 11.64
CA ASN A 105 13.70 -5.35 11.56
C ASN A 105 14.51 -4.19 10.99
N LYS A 106 14.82 -4.29 9.71
CA LYS A 106 15.45 -3.22 8.95
C LYS A 106 14.53 -1.98 8.82
N TYR A 107 13.20 -2.16 8.90
CA TYR A 107 12.21 -1.13 8.57
C TYR A 107 11.40 -0.60 9.76
N SER A 108 11.69 -1.02 10.97
CA SER A 108 11.10 -0.42 12.18
C SER A 108 11.82 0.84 12.63
N ASN A 109 13.02 1.07 12.11
CA ASN A 109 13.77 2.27 12.42
C ASN A 109 13.41 3.38 11.43
N LEU A 110 12.94 4.51 11.96
CA LEU A 110 12.62 5.71 11.19
C LEU A 110 13.81 6.18 10.33
N GLU A 111 15.03 6.11 10.85
CA GLU A 111 16.23 6.49 10.12
C GLU A 111 16.41 5.65 8.84
N THR A 112 16.16 4.35 8.92
CA THR A 112 16.20 3.46 7.74
C THR A 112 15.13 3.83 6.72
N LEU A 113 13.93 4.18 7.17
CA LEU A 113 12.83 4.59 6.28
C LEU A 113 13.08 5.97 5.65
N LEU A 114 13.81 6.84 6.33
CA LEU A 114 14.19 8.15 5.79
C LEU A 114 15.22 8.03 4.66
N GLN A 115 16.10 7.01 4.69
CA GLN A 115 17.17 6.85 3.70
C GLN A 115 16.61 6.21 2.41
N PRO A 116 16.63 6.90 1.26
CA PRO A 116 16.09 6.35 0.01
C PRO A 116 16.75 5.04 -0.42
N GLU A 117 18.05 4.88 -0.17
CA GLU A 117 18.82 3.67 -0.51
C GLU A 117 18.49 2.49 0.41
N GLY A 118 18.02 2.75 1.63
CA GLY A 118 17.70 1.73 2.63
C GLY A 118 16.39 0.98 2.36
N VAL A 119 15.53 1.53 1.52
CA VAL A 119 14.16 1.06 1.33
C VAL A 119 13.96 0.47 -0.05
N ASN A 120 13.60 -0.81 -0.11
CA ASN A 120 13.28 -1.44 -1.39
C ASN A 120 11.91 -0.95 -1.92
N LYS A 121 11.68 -1.18 -3.23
CA LYS A 121 10.45 -0.74 -3.91
C LYS A 121 9.18 -1.33 -3.28
N ALA A 122 9.23 -2.53 -2.72
CA ALA A 122 8.08 -3.16 -2.08
C ALA A 122 7.62 -2.38 -0.85
N ILE A 123 8.57 -1.95 -0.01
CA ILE A 123 8.30 -1.14 1.18
C ILE A 123 7.84 0.26 0.80
N SER A 124 8.49 0.89 -0.18
CA SER A 124 8.08 2.22 -0.68
C SER A 124 6.64 2.21 -1.19
N ASN A 125 6.29 1.23 -2.01
CA ASN A 125 4.90 1.04 -2.46
C ASN A 125 3.96 0.76 -1.29
N GLY A 126 4.40 -0.02 -0.31
CA GLY A 126 3.64 -0.35 0.90
C GLY A 126 3.30 0.88 1.73
N ILE A 127 4.25 1.80 1.91
CA ILE A 127 4.01 3.07 2.63
C ILE A 127 2.92 3.87 1.92
N CYS A 128 3.02 4.06 0.61
CA CYS A 128 2.01 4.79 -0.16
C CYS A 128 0.64 4.10 -0.12
N ALA A 129 0.62 2.76 -0.21
CA ALA A 129 -0.62 1.99 -0.12
C ALA A 129 -1.25 2.09 1.29
N TYR A 130 -0.43 2.06 2.35
CA TYR A 130 -0.90 2.24 3.72
C TYR A 130 -1.54 3.62 3.91
N VAL A 131 -0.89 4.68 3.43
CA VAL A 131 -1.47 6.03 3.48
C VAL A 131 -2.80 6.08 2.72
N LEU A 132 -2.87 5.47 1.52
CA LEU A 132 -4.09 5.44 0.72
C LEU A 132 -5.21 4.62 1.37
N SER A 133 -4.88 3.55 2.12
CA SER A 133 -5.87 2.75 2.86
C SER A 133 -6.59 3.56 3.94
N GLN A 134 -5.96 4.62 4.45
CA GLN A 134 -6.56 5.56 5.41
C GLN A 134 -7.51 6.57 4.76
N LYS A 135 -7.72 6.47 3.44
CA LYS A 135 -8.64 7.32 2.66
C LYS A 135 -8.37 8.83 2.89
N PRO A 136 -7.13 9.30 2.64
CA PRO A 136 -6.76 10.68 2.87
C PRO A 136 -7.57 11.63 1.98
N HIS A 137 -7.71 12.88 2.42
CA HIS A 137 -8.22 13.93 1.56
C HIS A 137 -7.24 14.26 0.45
N ASP A 138 -7.76 14.57 -0.74
CA ASP A 138 -6.95 15.07 -1.84
C ASP A 138 -6.48 16.50 -1.59
N PHE A 139 -5.33 16.87 -2.14
CA PHE A 139 -4.86 18.27 -2.12
C PHE A 139 -5.70 19.21 -2.99
N TYR A 140 -6.42 18.66 -3.96
CA TYR A 140 -7.39 19.45 -4.71
C TYR A 140 -8.61 19.76 -3.84
N GLN A 141 -8.76 21.03 -3.48
CA GLN A 141 -9.84 21.52 -2.60
C GLN A 141 -11.25 21.48 -3.24
N GLY A 142 -11.38 20.84 -4.36
CA GLY A 142 -12.64 20.66 -5.05
C GLY A 142 -13.46 19.49 -4.51
N LYS A 143 -14.37 19.02 -5.33
CA LYS A 143 -15.31 17.93 -5.02
C LYS A 143 -14.72 16.53 -5.18
N SER A 144 -13.39 16.39 -5.17
CA SER A 144 -12.75 15.08 -5.36
C SER A 144 -12.98 14.12 -4.17
N GLY A 145 -13.24 14.68 -2.97
CA GLY A 145 -13.42 13.87 -1.76
C GLY A 145 -12.16 13.13 -1.33
N ASN A 146 -12.35 12.08 -0.53
CA ASN A 146 -11.23 11.26 -0.07
C ASN A 146 -10.69 10.38 -1.21
N LEU A 147 -9.38 10.23 -1.24
CA LEU A 147 -8.71 9.29 -2.15
C LEU A 147 -8.86 7.87 -1.62
N SER A 148 -9.12 6.92 -2.50
CA SER A 148 -9.08 5.50 -2.16
C SER A 148 -8.76 4.65 -3.37
N ALA A 149 -8.16 3.48 -3.14
CA ALA A 149 -7.87 2.52 -4.18
C ALA A 149 -9.16 1.97 -4.83
N GLU A 150 -10.24 1.84 -4.04
CA GLU A 150 -11.55 1.40 -4.52
C GLU A 150 -12.14 2.34 -5.57
N ARG A 151 -12.10 3.65 -5.34
CA ARG A 151 -12.58 4.65 -6.29
C ARG A 151 -11.83 4.59 -7.62
N VAL A 152 -10.51 4.38 -7.55
CA VAL A 152 -9.67 4.21 -8.75
C VAL A 152 -9.99 2.91 -9.48
N ALA A 153 -10.17 1.81 -8.76
CA ALA A 153 -10.50 0.50 -9.34
C ALA A 153 -11.89 0.48 -9.99
N ASN A 154 -12.81 1.32 -9.52
CA ASN A 154 -14.15 1.47 -10.08
C ASN A 154 -14.23 2.52 -11.19
N ASP A 155 -13.08 3.02 -11.69
CA ASP A 155 -12.99 4.08 -12.72
C ASP A 155 -13.86 5.29 -12.38
N GLU A 156 -13.93 5.67 -11.10
CA GLU A 156 -14.76 6.78 -10.65
C GLU A 156 -14.35 8.08 -11.35
N LYS A 157 -15.36 8.87 -11.72
CA LYS A 157 -15.16 10.15 -12.38
C LYS A 157 -15.41 11.30 -11.41
N VAL A 158 -14.55 12.30 -11.46
CA VAL A 158 -14.66 13.53 -10.68
C VAL A 158 -15.11 14.65 -11.59
N SER A 159 -16.13 15.39 -11.16
CA SER A 159 -16.61 16.57 -11.87
C SER A 159 -15.76 17.79 -11.52
N ILE A 160 -15.27 18.47 -12.55
CA ILE A 160 -14.52 19.72 -12.42
C ILE A 160 -15.25 20.85 -13.14
N GLN A 161 -15.18 22.03 -12.56
CA GLN A 161 -15.66 23.26 -13.22
C GLN A 161 -14.45 24.10 -13.62
N PHE A 162 -14.37 24.40 -14.92
CA PHE A 162 -13.36 25.31 -15.45
C PHE A 162 -14.02 26.27 -16.43
N ASN A 163 -13.85 27.57 -16.22
CA ASN A 163 -14.44 28.64 -17.04
C ASN A 163 -15.95 28.45 -17.31
N GLY A 164 -16.72 28.08 -16.28
CA GLY A 164 -18.17 27.85 -16.40
C GLY A 164 -18.57 26.53 -17.06
N THR A 165 -17.63 25.74 -17.54
CA THR A 165 -17.88 24.42 -18.14
C THR A 165 -17.62 23.32 -17.13
N THR A 166 -18.59 22.42 -16.96
CA THR A 166 -18.42 21.22 -16.12
C THR A 166 -17.91 20.06 -16.98
N SER A 167 -16.78 19.49 -16.59
CA SER A 167 -16.20 18.32 -17.24
C SER A 167 -16.10 17.17 -16.23
N SER A 168 -16.24 15.93 -16.70
CA SER A 168 -16.12 14.73 -15.88
C SER A 168 -14.88 13.94 -16.33
N ILE A 169 -13.92 13.78 -15.43
CA ILE A 169 -12.65 13.10 -15.74
C ILE A 169 -12.42 11.91 -14.80
N PRO A 170 -11.77 10.83 -15.28
CA PRO A 170 -11.45 9.68 -14.43
C PRO A 170 -10.55 10.09 -13.27
N LEU A 171 -10.83 9.57 -12.07
CA LEU A 171 -9.94 9.71 -10.92
C LEU A 171 -8.68 8.86 -11.18
N LYS A 172 -7.55 9.52 -11.35
CA LYS A 172 -6.24 8.90 -11.47
C LYS A 172 -5.35 9.37 -10.34
N LEU A 173 -4.57 8.46 -9.77
CA LEU A 173 -3.59 8.77 -8.74
C LEU A 173 -2.21 8.90 -9.35
N GLU A 174 -1.49 9.90 -8.90
CA GLU A 174 -0.09 10.16 -9.26
C GLU A 174 0.74 10.21 -7.99
N LEU A 175 1.95 9.66 -8.05
CA LEU A 175 2.88 9.71 -6.94
C LEU A 175 3.55 11.09 -6.91
N HIS A 176 3.47 11.77 -5.79
CA HIS A 176 3.96 13.13 -5.64
C HIS A 176 4.81 13.28 -4.39
N HIS A 177 5.78 14.22 -4.42
CA HIS A 177 6.57 14.60 -3.26
C HIS A 177 5.76 15.54 -2.36
N ILE A 178 5.66 15.22 -1.06
CA ILE A 178 5.00 16.08 -0.06
C ILE A 178 5.77 17.41 0.05
N ILE A 179 7.10 17.31 0.18
CA ILE A 179 8.00 18.46 0.08
C ILE A 179 8.52 18.48 -1.36
N PRO A 180 8.14 19.48 -2.18
CA PRO A 180 8.51 19.51 -3.58
C PRO A 180 10.03 19.62 -3.79
N LEU A 181 10.57 18.88 -4.76
CA LEU A 181 12.00 18.97 -5.11
C LEU A 181 12.41 20.38 -5.54
N GLY A 182 11.45 21.17 -6.06
CA GLY A 182 11.68 22.55 -6.46
C GLY A 182 12.03 23.51 -5.33
N THR A 183 11.72 23.17 -4.06
CA THR A 183 12.09 24.00 -2.90
C THR A 183 13.59 24.07 -2.67
N SER A 184 14.36 23.11 -3.17
CA SER A 184 15.83 23.05 -3.06
C SER A 184 16.56 23.79 -4.18
N LYS A 185 15.86 24.54 -5.05
CA LYS A 185 16.45 25.32 -6.16
C LYS A 185 17.51 26.36 -5.74
N THR A 186 17.58 26.69 -4.46
CA THR A 186 18.60 27.60 -3.91
C THR A 186 20.02 27.04 -4.04
N MET A 187 20.21 25.77 -4.40
CA MET A 187 21.53 25.11 -4.45
C MET A 187 22.04 24.77 -5.86
N LYS A 188 21.66 25.46 -6.90
CA LYS A 188 22.15 25.26 -8.29
C LYS A 188 21.81 23.86 -8.91
N ASN A 189 21.05 22.99 -8.24
CA ASN A 189 20.72 21.66 -8.74
C ASN A 189 19.42 21.69 -9.57
N VAL A 190 19.48 21.04 -10.74
CA VAL A 190 18.29 20.85 -11.57
C VAL A 190 17.42 19.77 -10.93
N THR A 191 16.10 19.93 -10.94
CA THR A 191 15.17 18.95 -10.32
C THR A 191 15.32 17.52 -10.88
N SER A 192 15.78 17.37 -12.12
CA SER A 192 16.11 16.09 -12.73
C SER A 192 17.26 15.36 -12.04
N ASP A 193 18.28 16.11 -11.58
CA ASP A 193 19.44 15.54 -10.90
C ASP A 193 19.10 15.18 -9.47
N LEU A 194 18.29 16.02 -8.80
CA LEU A 194 17.76 15.70 -7.48
C LEU A 194 16.93 14.41 -7.47
N ARG A 195 16.13 14.15 -8.50
CA ARG A 195 15.35 12.90 -8.63
C ARG A 195 16.21 11.65 -8.76
N LYS A 196 17.43 11.79 -9.30
CA LYS A 196 18.37 10.68 -9.49
C LYS A 196 19.24 10.44 -8.26
N ASP A 197 19.35 11.43 -7.39
CA ASP A 197 20.17 11.35 -6.19
C ASP A 197 19.46 10.49 -5.12
N LYS A 198 19.90 9.23 -5.04
CA LYS A 198 19.36 8.26 -4.09
C LYS A 198 19.72 8.53 -2.63
N GLN A 199 20.65 9.46 -2.37
CA GLN A 199 21.01 9.85 -1.00
C GLN A 199 20.24 11.08 -0.53
N ASN A 200 19.54 11.75 -1.42
CA ASN A 200 18.77 12.94 -1.08
C ASN A 200 17.49 12.56 -0.31
N LEU A 201 17.37 13.07 0.91
CA LEU A 201 16.22 12.82 1.79
C LEU A 201 14.87 13.22 1.17
N LEU A 202 14.86 14.15 0.22
CA LEU A 202 13.63 14.50 -0.51
C LEU A 202 13.11 13.35 -1.37
N ASN A 203 13.95 12.36 -1.70
CA ASN A 203 13.54 11.12 -2.39
C ASN A 203 13.19 10.00 -1.42
N SER A 204 13.15 10.27 -0.12
CA SER A 204 12.67 9.31 0.88
C SER A 204 11.25 8.83 0.53
N PRO A 205 10.93 7.54 0.70
CA PRO A 205 9.57 7.04 0.54
C PRO A 205 8.58 7.71 1.50
N LEU A 206 9.04 8.26 2.63
CA LEU A 206 8.20 9.04 3.57
C LEU A 206 7.84 10.43 3.03
N ASN A 207 8.57 10.92 2.01
CA ASN A 207 8.24 12.17 1.31
C ASN A 207 7.34 11.94 0.08
N LEU A 208 6.80 10.74 -0.09
CA LEU A 208 5.93 10.39 -1.22
C LEU A 208 4.51 10.11 -0.76
N THR A 209 3.54 10.61 -1.52
CA THR A 209 2.12 10.31 -1.31
C THR A 209 1.38 10.24 -2.64
N TYR A 210 0.20 9.64 -2.64
CA TYR A 210 -0.70 9.73 -3.78
C TYR A 210 -1.52 11.02 -3.71
N ILE A 211 -1.63 11.68 -4.85
CA ILE A 211 -2.56 12.77 -5.09
C ILE A 211 -3.36 12.46 -6.35
N SER A 212 -4.50 13.12 -6.55
CA SER A 212 -5.20 13.00 -7.83
C SER A 212 -4.40 13.68 -8.94
N SER A 213 -4.59 13.22 -10.16
CA SER A 213 -4.04 13.89 -11.35
C SER A 213 -4.57 15.32 -11.51
N LEU A 214 -5.67 15.65 -10.84
CA LEU A 214 -6.20 17.02 -10.74
C LEU A 214 -5.33 17.89 -9.85
N ALA A 215 -5.04 17.42 -8.63
CA ALA A 215 -4.21 18.14 -7.67
C ALA A 215 -2.80 18.39 -8.23
N ASN A 216 -2.31 17.54 -9.13
CA ASN A 216 -0.98 17.72 -9.74
C ASN A 216 -0.96 18.75 -10.88
N LYS A 217 -2.12 19.22 -11.37
CA LYS A 217 -2.22 20.21 -12.46
C LYS A 217 -2.43 21.64 -11.96
N PHE A 218 -2.81 21.81 -10.73
CA PHE A 218 -3.05 23.09 -10.06
C PHE A 218 -2.06 23.30 -8.92
#